data_4b1a21727a55bda085ae2989de915b16
#
_entry.id   4b1a21727a55bda085ae2989de915b16
#
_cell.length_a   1.000
_cell.length_b   1.000
_cell.length_c   1.000
_cell.angle_alpha   90.00
_cell.angle_beta   90.00
_cell.angle_gamma   90.00
#
_symmetry.space_group_name_H-M   'P 1'
#
loop_
_entity.id
_entity.type
_entity.pdbx_description
1 polymer ?
#
loop_
_entity_poly.entity_id
_entity_poly.type
_entity_poly.pdbx_seq_one_letter_code
_entity_poly.pdbx_strand_id
1 'polypeptide(L)'
;MAELAGIAGVELIKAGTWDATGSPEGGWTTTAHDLSEAIRAHQAGVLRKPVIKIGHTDPRFDGGPALGYVDNLRLTDAGHTLVGDFINMPASVAALVPHAYPDRSIEALIDYQAPNGLVWPLVLTAVALLGEAEPAVETLRSLQDVGDLYGVPIAATRITIATNQIQRARAVAVAAARRRRHQRPAITIHP
;
A
#
# COMPACT_ATOMS: atom_id res chain seq x y z
N MET A 1 14.46 -26.01 -8.06
CA MET A 1 14.28 -24.56 -8.27
C MET A 1 13.00 -24.17 -7.56
N ALA A 2 12.97 -23.01 -6.90
CA ALA A 2 11.71 -22.52 -6.32
C ALA A 2 10.71 -22.24 -7.43
N GLU A 3 9.48 -22.70 -7.28
CA GLU A 3 8.38 -22.38 -8.18
C GLU A 3 8.01 -20.92 -7.99
N LEU A 4 7.88 -20.15 -9.07
CA LEU A 4 7.48 -18.75 -9.06
C LEU A 4 6.06 -18.62 -9.57
N ALA A 5 5.32 -17.67 -8.99
CA ALA A 5 3.96 -17.34 -9.34
C ALA A 5 3.77 -15.81 -9.40
N GLY A 6 2.58 -15.38 -9.77
CA GLY A 6 2.19 -13.97 -9.79
C GLY A 6 0.73 -13.78 -9.43
N ILE A 7 0.34 -12.53 -9.18
CA ILE A 7 -1.03 -12.09 -8.98
C ILE A 7 -1.30 -11.00 -10.01
N ALA A 8 -2.23 -11.26 -10.93
CA ALA A 8 -2.55 -10.30 -11.98
C ALA A 8 -3.63 -9.30 -11.54
N GLY A 9 -3.64 -8.12 -12.16
CA GLY A 9 -4.75 -7.17 -12.03
C GLY A 9 -4.85 -6.47 -10.67
N VAL A 10 -3.73 -6.29 -9.98
CA VAL A 10 -3.69 -5.63 -8.67
C VAL A 10 -3.87 -4.12 -8.84
N GLU A 11 -4.93 -3.55 -8.26
CA GLU A 11 -5.10 -2.09 -8.18
C GLU A 11 -4.04 -1.52 -7.25
N LEU A 12 -3.29 -0.52 -7.70
CA LEU A 12 -2.15 0.05 -6.97
C LEU A 12 -2.48 1.41 -6.36
N ILE A 13 -3.12 2.28 -7.15
CA ILE A 13 -3.54 3.61 -6.73
C ILE A 13 -4.65 4.12 -7.64
N LYS A 14 -5.49 5.02 -7.11
CA LYS A 14 -6.52 5.76 -7.85
C LYS A 14 -6.18 7.24 -7.91
N ALA A 15 -6.66 7.90 -8.97
CA ALA A 15 -6.67 9.35 -9.01
C ALA A 15 -7.53 9.90 -7.87
N GLY A 16 -7.04 10.91 -7.15
CA GLY A 16 -7.70 11.46 -5.97
C GLY A 16 -6.74 12.19 -5.05
N THR A 17 -7.22 12.60 -3.89
CA THR A 17 -6.40 13.20 -2.83
C THR A 17 -6.33 12.24 -1.65
N TRP A 18 -5.14 11.94 -1.20
CA TRP A 18 -4.83 10.92 -0.22
C TRP A 18 -3.98 11.48 0.93
N ASP A 19 -4.28 11.07 2.14
CA ASP A 19 -3.43 11.36 3.29
C ASP A 19 -2.30 10.33 3.35
N ALA A 20 -1.13 10.71 2.84
CA ALA A 20 0.04 9.84 2.76
C ALA A 20 1.17 10.39 3.63
N THR A 21 1.99 9.50 4.19
CA THR A 21 3.17 9.90 4.96
C THR A 21 4.11 10.73 4.09
N GLY A 22 4.44 11.96 4.56
CA GLY A 22 5.27 12.91 3.83
C GLY A 22 4.51 13.79 2.85
N SER A 23 3.17 13.67 2.76
CA SER A 23 2.35 14.62 1.99
C SER A 23 2.27 15.98 2.69
N PRO A 24 2.06 17.06 1.92
CA PRO A 24 1.76 18.38 2.46
C PRO A 24 0.50 18.38 3.33
N GLU A 25 0.33 19.41 4.14
CA GLU A 25 -0.94 19.67 4.82
C GLU A 25 -2.07 19.78 3.78
N GLY A 26 -3.11 18.95 3.91
CA GLY A 26 -4.19 18.83 2.93
C GLY A 26 -4.09 17.61 2.00
N GLY A 27 -3.05 16.77 2.18
CA GLY A 27 -2.88 15.52 1.46
C GLY A 27 -2.08 15.65 0.15
N TRP A 28 -1.85 14.52 -0.49
CA TRP A 28 -1.23 14.41 -1.80
C TRP A 28 -2.30 14.12 -2.86
N THR A 29 -2.34 14.94 -3.91
CA THR A 29 -3.27 14.76 -5.03
C THR A 29 -2.56 14.12 -6.21
N THR A 30 -3.14 13.04 -6.74
CA THR A 30 -2.71 12.40 -7.99
C THR A 30 -3.82 12.44 -9.02
N THR A 31 -3.46 12.68 -10.27
CA THR A 31 -4.39 12.81 -11.39
C THR A 31 -4.26 11.62 -12.35
N ALA A 32 -5.22 11.44 -13.27
CA ALA A 32 -5.12 10.45 -14.34
C ALA A 32 -3.87 10.69 -15.24
N HIS A 33 -3.42 11.94 -15.36
CA HIS A 33 -2.17 12.27 -16.05
C HIS A 33 -0.97 11.70 -15.32
N ASP A 34 -0.87 11.88 -13.99
CA ASP A 34 0.26 11.36 -13.19
C ASP A 34 0.31 9.83 -13.26
N LEU A 35 -0.86 9.17 -13.24
CA LEU A 35 -0.94 7.72 -13.41
C LEU A 35 -0.43 7.27 -14.78
N SER A 36 -0.73 8.01 -15.86
CA SER A 36 -0.21 7.71 -17.19
C SER A 36 1.29 7.94 -17.29
N GLU A 37 1.82 8.99 -16.64
CA GLU A 37 3.25 9.26 -16.58
C GLU A 37 4.00 8.19 -15.76
N ALA A 38 3.39 7.64 -14.71
CA ALA A 38 3.98 6.51 -13.99
C ALA A 38 4.18 5.27 -14.88
N ILE A 39 3.22 4.98 -15.78
CA ILE A 39 3.37 3.90 -16.77
C ILE A 39 4.51 4.22 -17.74
N ARG A 40 4.57 5.44 -18.26
CA ARG A 40 5.64 5.86 -19.16
C ARG A 40 7.01 5.79 -18.51
N ALA A 41 7.13 6.22 -17.26
CA ALA A 41 8.37 6.13 -16.47
C ALA A 41 8.82 4.66 -16.31
N HIS A 42 7.87 3.77 -15.98
CA HIS A 42 8.13 2.34 -15.87
C HIS A 42 8.59 1.72 -17.19
N GLN A 43 7.90 2.00 -18.28
CA GLN A 43 8.25 1.52 -19.64
C GLN A 43 9.60 2.06 -20.12
N ALA A 44 9.92 3.29 -19.77
CA ALA A 44 11.21 3.91 -20.09
C ALA A 44 12.37 3.37 -19.21
N GLY A 45 12.08 2.55 -18.20
CA GLY A 45 13.10 2.03 -17.29
C GLY A 45 13.78 3.12 -16.45
N VAL A 46 13.06 4.17 -16.09
CA VAL A 46 13.57 5.31 -15.31
C VAL A 46 14.20 4.85 -14.01
N LEU A 47 13.56 3.89 -13.36
CA LEU A 47 14.06 3.15 -12.21
C LEU A 47 13.92 1.64 -12.47
N ARG A 48 14.52 0.82 -11.58
CA ARG A 48 14.25 -0.63 -11.56
C ARG A 48 12.77 -0.90 -11.36
N LYS A 49 12.29 -2.10 -11.70
CA LYS A 49 10.93 -2.53 -11.42
C LYS A 49 10.61 -2.34 -9.94
N PRO A 50 9.42 -1.80 -9.59
CA PRO A 50 9.02 -1.62 -8.20
C PRO A 50 9.03 -2.97 -7.47
N VAL A 51 9.57 -2.98 -6.26
CA VAL A 51 9.66 -4.20 -5.44
C VAL A 51 8.37 -4.39 -4.63
N ILE A 52 8.04 -5.65 -4.35
CA ILE A 52 6.97 -6.00 -3.40
C ILE A 52 7.63 -6.30 -2.06
N LYS A 53 7.15 -5.68 -0.99
CA LYS A 53 7.67 -5.84 0.37
C LYS A 53 6.57 -5.90 1.41
N ILE A 54 6.87 -6.33 2.63
CA ILE A 54 5.93 -6.31 3.75
C ILE A 54 6.05 -4.98 4.49
N GLY A 55 4.94 -4.26 4.57
CA GLY A 55 4.84 -2.98 5.27
C GLY A 55 5.75 -1.89 4.72
N HIS A 56 5.67 -0.70 5.32
CA HIS A 56 6.59 0.39 5.08
C HIS A 56 7.81 0.22 5.96
N THR A 57 8.95 -0.10 5.36
CA THR A 57 10.20 -0.31 6.09
C THR A 57 10.87 1.04 6.37
N ASP A 58 11.35 1.25 7.59
CA ASP A 58 12.23 2.37 7.91
C ASP A 58 13.49 2.28 7.02
N PRO A 59 13.88 3.34 6.30
CA PRO A 59 15.06 3.35 5.43
C PRO A 59 16.34 2.90 6.11
N ARG A 60 16.42 3.01 7.43
CA ARG A 60 17.57 2.54 8.23
C ARG A 60 17.70 1.01 8.28
N PHE A 61 16.63 0.30 7.92
CA PHE A 61 16.56 -1.16 7.94
C PHE A 61 16.23 -1.75 6.55
N ASP A 62 16.62 -1.03 5.49
CA ASP A 62 16.34 -1.36 4.09
C ASP A 62 17.22 -2.54 3.60
N GLY A 63 17.14 -3.66 4.30
CA GLY A 63 17.83 -4.91 3.95
C GLY A 63 16.88 -6.10 3.82
N GLY A 64 15.57 -5.88 3.85
CA GLY A 64 14.58 -6.95 3.70
C GLY A 64 14.56 -7.53 2.28
N PRO A 65 14.19 -8.82 2.11
CA PRO A 65 14.07 -9.43 0.79
C PRO A 65 12.89 -8.83 0.02
N ALA A 66 13.06 -8.60 -1.29
CA ALA A 66 11.94 -8.37 -2.18
C ALA A 66 11.15 -9.69 -2.34
N LEU A 67 9.83 -9.63 -2.13
CA LEU A 67 8.94 -10.78 -2.31
C LEU A 67 8.58 -11.03 -3.77
N GLY A 68 8.86 -10.10 -4.63
CA GLY A 68 8.55 -10.07 -6.06
C GLY A 68 8.69 -8.66 -6.60
N TYR A 69 8.14 -8.45 -7.79
CA TYR A 69 8.20 -7.17 -8.48
C TYR A 69 6.84 -6.82 -9.08
N VAL A 70 6.62 -5.54 -9.33
CA VAL A 70 5.44 -5.06 -10.08
C VAL A 70 5.82 -4.85 -11.54
N ASP A 71 4.97 -5.31 -12.45
CA ASP A 71 5.13 -5.14 -13.88
C ASP A 71 3.77 -4.93 -14.57
N ASN A 72 3.76 -4.83 -15.91
CA ASN A 72 2.56 -4.72 -16.73
C ASN A 72 1.61 -3.61 -16.24
N LEU A 73 2.17 -2.43 -15.89
CA LEU A 73 1.38 -1.28 -15.47
C LEU A 73 0.42 -0.85 -16.57
N ARG A 74 -0.84 -0.64 -16.21
CA ARG A 74 -1.91 -0.20 -17.11
C ARG A 74 -2.97 0.60 -16.36
N LEU A 75 -3.75 1.38 -17.10
CA LEU A 75 -4.90 2.10 -16.55
C LEU A 75 -6.17 1.30 -16.73
N THR A 76 -7.05 1.38 -15.75
CA THR A 76 -8.44 0.91 -15.79
C THR A 76 -9.37 2.03 -15.31
N ASP A 77 -10.67 1.78 -15.23
CA ASP A 77 -11.64 2.74 -14.74
C ASP A 77 -11.54 4.10 -15.45
N ALA A 78 -11.64 4.07 -16.79
CA ALA A 78 -11.52 5.25 -17.67
C ALA A 78 -10.25 6.09 -17.40
N GLY A 79 -9.15 5.47 -16.99
CA GLY A 79 -7.88 6.13 -16.72
C GLY A 79 -7.67 6.58 -15.26
N HIS A 80 -8.62 6.29 -14.38
CA HIS A 80 -8.58 6.75 -12.99
C HIS A 80 -7.95 5.73 -12.01
N THR A 81 -7.64 4.52 -12.44
CA THR A 81 -7.01 3.49 -11.60
C THR A 81 -5.78 2.93 -12.27
N LEU A 82 -4.64 2.99 -11.59
CA LEU A 82 -3.40 2.31 -11.99
C LEU A 82 -3.42 0.88 -11.49
N VAL A 83 -3.22 -0.06 -12.39
CA VAL A 83 -3.18 -1.50 -12.11
C VAL A 83 -1.84 -2.06 -12.56
N GLY A 84 -1.31 -3.03 -11.84
CA GLY A 84 -0.12 -3.78 -12.19
C GLY A 84 -0.28 -5.26 -11.88
N ASP A 85 0.69 -6.05 -12.32
CA ASP A 85 0.77 -7.46 -11.99
C ASP A 85 1.95 -7.69 -11.02
N PHE A 86 1.72 -8.47 -9.98
CA PHE A 86 2.78 -8.96 -9.11
C PHE A 86 3.42 -10.16 -9.78
N ILE A 87 4.72 -10.12 -10.00
CA ILE A 87 5.47 -11.14 -10.73
C ILE A 87 6.66 -11.65 -9.93
N ASN A 88 7.15 -12.84 -10.30
CA ASN A 88 8.35 -13.47 -9.73
C ASN A 88 8.30 -13.65 -8.21
N MET A 89 7.12 -13.90 -7.67
CA MET A 89 6.94 -14.25 -6.25
C MET A 89 7.18 -15.75 -6.06
N PRO A 90 7.81 -16.20 -4.95
CA PRO A 90 7.73 -17.60 -4.56
C PRO A 90 6.26 -18.05 -4.50
N ALA A 91 5.92 -19.19 -5.09
CA ALA A 91 4.53 -19.65 -5.22
C ALA A 91 3.79 -19.70 -3.87
N SER A 92 4.49 -20.15 -2.81
CA SER A 92 3.95 -20.16 -1.45
C SER A 92 3.62 -18.76 -0.90
N VAL A 93 4.41 -17.75 -1.28
CA VAL A 93 4.15 -16.35 -0.89
C VAL A 93 2.98 -15.80 -1.69
N ALA A 94 2.95 -16.01 -3.00
CA ALA A 94 1.84 -15.57 -3.85
C ALA A 94 0.49 -16.15 -3.39
N ALA A 95 0.47 -17.42 -2.95
CA ALA A 95 -0.72 -18.05 -2.39
C ALA A 95 -1.12 -17.48 -1.03
N LEU A 96 -0.16 -17.04 -0.21
CA LEU A 96 -0.42 -16.50 1.14
C LEU A 96 -0.90 -15.05 1.10
N VAL A 97 -0.35 -14.24 0.17
CA VAL A 97 -0.55 -12.78 0.13
C VAL A 97 -2.02 -12.37 0.17
N PRO A 98 -2.96 -12.91 -0.63
CA PRO A 98 -4.36 -12.49 -0.59
C PRO A 98 -5.05 -12.72 0.76
N HIS A 99 -4.54 -13.65 1.55
CA HIS A 99 -5.11 -14.01 2.85
C HIS A 99 -4.51 -13.26 4.03
N ALA A 100 -3.17 -13.08 3.99
CA ALA A 100 -2.42 -12.48 5.08
C ALA A 100 -2.26 -10.95 4.93
N TYR A 101 -2.31 -10.47 3.70
CA TYR A 101 -2.09 -9.06 3.34
C TYR A 101 -3.16 -8.59 2.35
N PRO A 102 -4.42 -8.43 2.79
CA PRO A 102 -5.53 -8.04 1.91
C PRO A 102 -5.34 -6.64 1.30
N ASP A 103 -4.58 -5.80 1.96
CA ASP A 103 -4.37 -4.41 1.60
C ASP A 103 -2.94 -4.13 1.15
N ARG A 104 -2.73 -2.98 0.53
CA ARG A 104 -1.43 -2.52 0.04
C ARG A 104 -1.39 -1.02 -0.05
N SER A 105 -0.17 -0.50 -0.06
CA SER A 105 0.13 0.90 -0.29
C SER A 105 1.31 1.00 -1.25
N ILE A 106 1.33 2.03 -2.10
CA ILE A 106 2.48 2.29 -2.96
C ILE A 106 3.52 3.14 -2.24
N GLU A 107 4.77 2.99 -2.68
CA GLU A 107 5.83 3.96 -2.45
C GLU A 107 6.26 4.51 -3.80
N ALA A 108 6.38 5.82 -3.90
CA ALA A 108 6.69 6.50 -5.15
C ALA A 108 7.53 7.76 -4.91
N LEU A 109 8.24 8.18 -5.94
CA LEU A 109 8.87 9.49 -6.01
C LEU A 109 7.96 10.42 -6.80
N ILE A 110 7.76 11.61 -6.28
CA ILE A 110 7.01 12.69 -6.92
C ILE A 110 8.02 13.67 -7.50
N ASP A 111 7.76 14.18 -8.71
CA ASP A 111 8.62 15.14 -9.42
C ASP A 111 10.07 14.66 -9.52
N TYR A 112 10.25 13.37 -9.79
CA TYR A 112 11.57 12.77 -9.88
C TYR A 112 12.35 13.30 -11.07
N GLN A 113 13.48 13.97 -10.82
CA GLN A 113 14.41 14.39 -11.85
C GLN A 113 15.39 13.25 -12.19
N ALA A 114 15.26 12.69 -13.37
CA ALA A 114 16.16 11.66 -13.86
C ALA A 114 17.54 12.25 -14.24
N PRO A 115 18.60 11.42 -14.31
CA PRO A 115 19.96 11.90 -14.67
C PRO A 115 20.06 12.60 -16.03
N ASN A 116 19.12 12.33 -16.94
CA ASN A 116 19.02 12.99 -18.25
C ASN A 116 18.31 14.36 -18.21
N GLY A 117 17.94 14.85 -17.02
CA GLY A 117 17.27 16.13 -16.80
C GLY A 117 15.75 16.10 -16.98
N LEU A 118 15.15 14.97 -17.41
CA LEU A 118 13.70 14.84 -17.48
C LEU A 118 13.10 14.74 -16.08
N VAL A 119 11.97 15.43 -15.88
CA VAL A 119 11.19 15.34 -14.64
C VAL A 119 10.00 14.44 -14.88
N TRP A 120 9.78 13.49 -13.99
CA TRP A 120 8.69 12.53 -14.01
C TRP A 120 7.75 12.81 -12.83
N PRO A 121 6.48 13.14 -13.08
CA PRO A 121 5.53 13.49 -12.01
C PRO A 121 5.35 12.40 -10.96
N LEU A 122 5.38 11.13 -11.39
CA LEU A 122 5.20 9.98 -10.51
C LEU A 122 6.05 8.78 -10.98
N VAL A 123 6.90 8.27 -10.10
CA VAL A 123 7.70 7.06 -10.37
C VAL A 123 7.56 6.08 -9.21
N LEU A 124 6.95 4.92 -9.46
CA LEU A 124 6.78 3.88 -8.44
C LEU A 124 8.14 3.26 -8.07
N THR A 125 8.35 3.05 -6.78
CA THR A 125 9.55 2.40 -6.23
C THR A 125 9.26 1.07 -5.56
N ALA A 126 8.11 0.96 -4.89
CA ALA A 126 7.69 -0.26 -4.20
C ALA A 126 6.18 -0.35 -4.03
N VAL A 127 5.71 -1.55 -3.68
CA VAL A 127 4.39 -1.81 -3.12
C VAL A 127 4.58 -2.51 -1.78
N ALA A 128 4.07 -1.88 -0.73
CA ALA A 128 4.02 -2.43 0.61
C ALA A 128 2.73 -3.23 0.79
N LEU A 129 2.85 -4.49 1.17
CA LEU A 129 1.74 -5.36 1.55
C LEU A 129 1.34 -5.05 2.99
N LEU A 130 0.05 -4.80 3.22
CA LEU A 130 -0.50 -4.41 4.52
C LEU A 130 -1.45 -5.49 5.04
N GLY A 131 -1.26 -5.89 6.30
CA GLY A 131 -2.11 -6.87 6.98
C GLY A 131 -3.08 -6.19 7.94
N GLU A 132 -2.57 -5.64 9.04
CA GLU A 132 -3.38 -4.97 10.06
C GLU A 132 -3.46 -3.44 9.88
N ALA A 133 -2.55 -2.87 9.07
CA ALA A 133 -2.50 -1.43 8.80
C ALA A 133 -3.51 -1.06 7.70
N GLU A 134 -4.23 0.03 7.89
CA GLU A 134 -5.13 0.57 6.88
C GLU A 134 -4.32 1.26 5.76
N PRO A 135 -4.68 1.05 4.48
CA PRO A 135 -4.03 1.72 3.36
C PRO A 135 -4.46 3.19 3.27
N ALA A 136 -3.60 4.07 2.74
CA ALA A 136 -3.96 5.46 2.48
C ALA A 136 -5.07 5.58 1.42
N VAL A 137 -5.16 4.63 0.48
CA VAL A 137 -6.20 4.56 -0.54
C VAL A 137 -7.20 3.45 -0.17
N GLU A 138 -8.19 3.78 0.63
CA GLU A 138 -9.18 2.83 1.17
C GLU A 138 -10.10 2.21 0.11
N THR A 139 -10.18 2.79 -1.08
CA THR A 139 -11.10 2.38 -2.15
C THR A 139 -10.52 1.35 -3.11
N LEU A 140 -9.31 0.86 -2.89
CA LEU A 140 -8.72 -0.22 -3.68
C LEU A 140 -9.42 -1.55 -3.38
N ARG A 141 -9.61 -2.38 -4.42
CA ARG A 141 -10.11 -3.75 -4.20
C ARG A 141 -9.13 -4.53 -3.36
N SER A 142 -9.65 -5.29 -2.38
CA SER A 142 -8.84 -6.20 -1.60
C SER A 142 -8.15 -7.24 -2.48
N LEU A 143 -6.97 -7.72 -2.10
CA LEU A 143 -6.29 -8.79 -2.85
C LEU A 143 -7.08 -10.12 -2.81
N GLN A 144 -7.95 -10.31 -1.83
CA GLN A 144 -8.89 -11.44 -1.81
C GLN A 144 -9.91 -11.34 -2.95
N ASP A 145 -10.47 -10.14 -3.18
CA ASP A 145 -11.43 -9.93 -4.26
C ASP A 145 -10.79 -10.11 -5.64
N VAL A 146 -9.51 -9.74 -5.78
CA VAL A 146 -8.71 -9.97 -7.00
C VAL A 146 -8.49 -11.47 -7.22
N GLY A 147 -8.18 -12.22 -6.16
CA GLY A 147 -8.02 -13.68 -6.21
C GLY A 147 -9.29 -14.38 -6.71
N ASP A 148 -10.47 -13.96 -6.25
CA ASP A 148 -11.77 -14.49 -6.65
C ASP A 148 -12.07 -14.27 -8.14
N LEU A 149 -11.69 -13.10 -8.68
CA LEU A 149 -11.88 -12.78 -10.10
C LEU A 149 -11.05 -13.66 -11.05
N TYR A 150 -9.90 -14.11 -10.62
CA TYR A 150 -8.97 -14.90 -11.45
C TYR A 150 -9.03 -16.41 -11.17
N GLY A 151 -10.03 -16.89 -10.39
CA GLY A 151 -10.28 -18.31 -10.20
C GLY A 151 -9.21 -19.02 -9.36
N VAL A 152 -8.48 -18.29 -8.51
CA VAL A 152 -7.66 -18.91 -7.47
C VAL A 152 -8.64 -19.48 -6.44
N PRO A 153 -8.72 -20.82 -6.24
CA PRO A 153 -9.69 -21.41 -5.32
C PRO A 153 -9.36 -20.98 -3.88
N ILE A 154 -10.11 -20.01 -3.37
CA ILE A 154 -10.02 -19.58 -1.99
C ILE A 154 -10.87 -20.55 -1.17
N ALA A 155 -10.22 -21.53 -0.57
CA ALA A 155 -10.85 -22.43 0.40
C ALA A 155 -10.98 -21.72 1.77
N ALA A 156 -11.72 -20.62 1.84
CA ALA A 156 -12.02 -19.95 3.11
C ALA A 156 -13.44 -19.39 3.10
N THR A 157 -14.24 -19.89 4.03
CA THR A 157 -15.56 -19.33 4.34
C THR A 157 -15.36 -17.96 4.96
N ARG A 158 -15.85 -16.90 4.30
CA ARG A 158 -15.82 -15.52 4.81
C ARG A 158 -16.66 -15.44 6.08
N ILE A 159 -16.02 -15.40 7.25
CA ILE A 159 -16.68 -15.01 8.49
C ILE A 159 -16.53 -13.50 8.62
N THR A 160 -17.57 -12.75 8.29
CA THR A 160 -17.60 -11.30 8.56
C THR A 160 -17.89 -11.10 10.04
N ILE A 161 -16.84 -10.98 10.85
CA ILE A 161 -16.98 -10.49 12.22
C ILE A 161 -16.92 -8.97 12.12
N ALA A 162 -18.05 -8.30 12.32
CA ALA A 162 -18.16 -6.85 12.37
C ALA A 162 -17.50 -6.31 13.66
N THR A 163 -16.16 -6.36 13.72
CA THR A 163 -15.36 -5.95 14.90
C THR A 163 -14.90 -4.49 14.85
N ASN A 164 -15.07 -3.79 13.72
CA ASN A 164 -14.51 -2.44 13.56
C ASN A 164 -15.10 -1.37 14.49
N GLN A 165 -16.37 -1.49 14.92
CA GLN A 165 -16.94 -0.51 15.85
C GLN A 165 -16.47 -0.70 17.30
N ILE A 166 -16.27 -1.93 17.74
CA ILE A 166 -15.83 -2.23 19.12
C ILE A 166 -14.36 -1.89 19.31
N GLN A 167 -13.51 -2.15 18.31
CA GLN A 167 -12.07 -1.82 18.38
C GLN A 167 -11.83 -0.32 18.31
N ARG A 168 -12.54 0.42 17.43
CA ARG A 168 -12.49 1.89 17.39
C ARG A 168 -12.97 2.50 18.72
N ALA A 169 -14.05 2.01 19.31
CA ALA A 169 -14.53 2.46 20.62
C ALA A 169 -13.51 2.19 21.74
N ARG A 170 -12.81 1.04 21.71
CA ARG A 170 -11.75 0.71 22.67
C ARG A 170 -10.51 1.58 22.49
N ALA A 171 -10.06 1.81 21.25
CA ALA A 171 -8.91 2.67 20.96
C ALA A 171 -9.17 4.12 21.39
N VAL A 172 -10.36 4.65 21.11
CA VAL A 172 -10.79 5.99 21.57
C VAL A 172 -10.86 6.08 23.09
N ALA A 173 -11.39 5.05 23.75
CA ALA A 173 -11.47 5.01 25.23
C ALA A 173 -10.07 4.96 25.87
N VAL A 174 -9.14 4.18 25.30
CA VAL A 174 -7.75 4.10 25.80
C VAL A 174 -7.02 5.43 25.58
N ALA A 175 -7.19 6.08 24.42
CA ALA A 175 -6.59 7.38 24.14
C ALA A 175 -7.14 8.47 25.07
N ALA A 176 -8.44 8.49 25.34
CA ALA A 176 -9.07 9.41 26.28
C ALA A 176 -8.58 9.18 27.72
N ALA A 177 -8.42 7.92 28.15
CA ALA A 177 -7.89 7.58 29.48
C ALA A 177 -6.42 8.03 29.65
N ARG A 178 -5.59 7.88 28.61
CA ARG A 178 -4.20 8.38 28.61
C ARG A 178 -4.14 9.90 28.72
N ARG A 179 -4.97 10.64 27.98
CA ARG A 179 -5.04 12.12 28.09
C ARG A 179 -5.44 12.58 29.47
N ARG A 180 -6.41 11.93 30.12
CA ARG A 180 -6.83 12.26 31.50
C ARG A 180 -5.74 12.00 32.55
N ARG A 181 -4.88 10.99 32.34
CA ARG A 181 -3.72 10.73 33.21
C ARG A 181 -2.66 11.82 33.13
N HIS A 182 -2.40 12.36 31.94
CA HIS A 182 -1.42 13.45 31.75
C HIS A 182 -1.93 14.83 32.22
N GLN A 183 -3.23 14.99 32.40
CA GLN A 183 -3.84 16.25 32.88
C GLN A 183 -4.09 16.31 34.40
N ARG A 184 -3.72 15.27 35.15
CA ARG A 184 -3.82 15.35 36.62
C ARG A 184 -2.65 16.19 37.14
N PRO A 185 -2.95 17.35 37.83
CA PRO A 185 -1.89 18.12 38.46
C PRO A 185 -1.25 17.29 39.59
N ALA A 186 0.08 17.39 39.68
CA ALA A 186 0.83 16.79 40.78
C ALA A 186 0.34 17.40 42.11
N ILE A 187 -0.09 16.54 43.03
CA ILE A 187 -0.43 16.95 44.37
C ILE A 187 0.91 17.25 45.07
N THR A 188 1.22 18.54 45.24
CA THR A 188 2.35 18.96 46.08
C THR A 188 1.96 18.84 47.52
N ILE A 189 2.51 17.87 48.22
CA ILE A 189 2.41 17.77 49.66
C ILE A 189 3.50 18.68 50.25
N HIS A 190 3.10 19.79 50.88
CA HIS A 190 4.03 20.58 51.66
C HIS A 190 4.17 19.97 53.07
N PRO A 191 5.37 19.99 53.67
CA PRO A 191 5.66 19.48 55.01
C PRO A 191 5.04 20.35 56.12
#